data_a5b185942c5955f54f9aa3f369e36237
#
_entry.id   a5b185942c5955f54f9aa3f369e36237
#
_cell.length_a   1.000
_cell.length_b   1.000
_cell.length_c   1.000
_cell.angle_alpha   90.00
_cell.angle_beta   90.00
_cell.angle_gamma   90.00
#
_symmetry.space_group_name_H-M   'P 1'
#
loop_
_entity.id
_entity.type
_entity.pdbx_description
1 polymer ?
#
loop_
_entity_poly.entity_id
_entity_poly.type
_entity_poly.pdbx_seq_one_letter_code
_entity_poly.pdbx_strand_id
1 'polypeptide(L)'
;MKLLISRGILEVRRGSGTYVVSTTPVDMDPLGLGAVEDKMALALDLVNVRIILEPGIAEMAALNATQEDVLKLRNLCDSVERKIKIGDSYIEDDIAFHTCVAECSKNKVVEQLIPIIDTAVLMFVNVTHKKLTDETIMTHRAVTEAIAEHDPIGAKTAMMMHMTFNRNMIRQLMKDGREV
;
A
#
# COMPACT_ATOMS: atom_id res chain seq x y z
N MET A 1 -24.26 3.43 17.21
CA MET A 1 -24.19 2.10 17.84
C MET A 1 -24.11 0.97 16.80
N LYS A 2 -25.07 0.80 15.86
CA LYS A 2 -25.02 -0.28 14.84
C LYS A 2 -23.71 -0.35 14.04
N LEU A 3 -23.14 0.80 13.63
CA LEU A 3 -21.88 0.88 12.92
C LEU A 3 -20.69 0.35 13.74
N LEU A 4 -20.64 0.62 15.03
CA LEU A 4 -19.57 0.14 15.91
C LEU A 4 -19.69 -1.38 16.18
N ILE A 5 -20.91 -1.90 16.18
CA ILE A 5 -21.16 -3.34 16.30
C ILE A 5 -20.74 -4.05 15.00
N SER A 6 -21.12 -3.50 13.83
CA SER A 6 -20.73 -4.08 12.53
C SER A 6 -19.23 -4.05 12.26
N ARG A 7 -18.49 -3.15 12.94
CA ARG A 7 -17.03 -3.05 12.88
C ARG A 7 -16.30 -3.80 14.00
N GLY A 8 -17.03 -4.62 14.80
CA GLY A 8 -16.42 -5.43 15.86
C GLY A 8 -15.85 -4.63 17.03
N ILE A 9 -16.20 -3.34 17.17
CA ILE A 9 -15.76 -2.49 18.28
C ILE A 9 -16.63 -2.71 19.51
N LEU A 10 -17.94 -2.92 19.29
CA LEU A 10 -18.91 -3.21 20.33
C LEU A 10 -19.54 -4.58 20.12
N GLU A 11 -19.75 -5.29 21.21
CA GLU A 11 -20.53 -6.53 21.28
C GLU A 11 -21.77 -6.30 22.15
N VAL A 12 -22.96 -6.71 21.65
CA VAL A 12 -24.19 -6.70 22.43
C VAL A 12 -24.40 -8.08 23.00
N ARG A 13 -24.35 -8.22 24.33
CA ARG A 13 -24.69 -9.47 25.05
C ARG A 13 -26.10 -9.35 25.57
N ARG A 14 -26.99 -10.21 25.07
CA ARG A 14 -28.42 -10.20 25.39
C ARG A 14 -28.63 -10.34 26.91
N GLY A 15 -29.33 -9.38 27.51
CA GLY A 15 -29.57 -9.35 28.95
C GLY A 15 -28.42 -8.84 29.84
N SER A 16 -27.25 -8.54 29.25
CA SER A 16 -26.06 -8.12 30.01
C SER A 16 -25.53 -6.71 29.62
N GLY A 17 -25.83 -6.25 28.39
CA GLY A 17 -25.43 -4.89 27.97
C GLY A 17 -24.61 -4.86 26.68
N THR A 18 -23.98 -3.72 26.43
CA THR A 18 -23.07 -3.50 25.30
C THR A 18 -21.66 -3.30 25.83
N TYR A 19 -20.72 -4.06 25.30
CA TYR A 19 -19.31 -4.07 25.74
C TYR A 19 -18.38 -3.60 24.63
N VAL A 20 -17.34 -2.89 24.99
CA VAL A 20 -16.23 -2.57 24.09
C VAL A 20 -15.33 -3.81 24.00
N VAL A 21 -15.19 -4.37 22.80
CA VAL A 21 -14.36 -5.57 22.54
C VAL A 21 -13.09 -5.24 21.77
N SER A 22 -13.03 -4.04 21.15
CA SER A 22 -11.82 -3.51 20.54
C SER A 22 -11.64 -2.04 20.92
N THR A 23 -10.43 -1.67 21.28
CA THR A 23 -10.02 -0.29 21.58
C THR A 23 -9.23 0.37 20.44
N THR A 24 -9.02 -0.35 19.32
CA THR A 24 -8.35 0.21 18.15
C THR A 24 -9.26 1.26 17.53
N PRO A 25 -8.81 2.53 17.40
CA PRO A 25 -9.59 3.57 16.74
C PRO A 25 -9.94 3.13 15.32
N VAL A 26 -11.18 3.36 14.89
CA VAL A 26 -11.67 3.02 13.53
C VAL A 26 -10.83 3.70 12.47
N ASP A 27 -10.31 4.88 12.76
CA ASP A 27 -9.48 5.67 11.83
C ASP A 27 -8.08 5.06 11.63
N MET A 28 -7.62 4.19 12.56
CA MET A 28 -6.33 3.50 12.48
C MET A 28 -6.41 2.09 11.89
N ASP A 29 -7.60 1.52 11.78
CA ASP A 29 -7.83 0.20 11.16
C ASP A 29 -9.21 0.18 10.50
N PRO A 30 -9.40 0.91 9.40
CA PRO A 30 -10.70 1.09 8.75
C PRO A 30 -11.30 -0.21 8.22
N LEU A 31 -10.48 -1.24 8.00
CA LEU A 31 -10.90 -2.55 7.51
C LEU A 31 -10.95 -3.62 8.60
N GLY A 32 -10.51 -3.34 9.83
CA GLY A 32 -10.46 -4.33 10.92
C GLY A 32 -9.41 -5.42 10.69
N LEU A 33 -8.35 -5.14 9.94
CA LEU A 33 -7.31 -6.11 9.59
C LEU A 33 -6.33 -6.40 10.73
N GLY A 34 -6.28 -5.53 11.73
CA GLY A 34 -5.42 -5.69 12.90
C GLY A 34 -5.66 -6.99 13.67
N ALA A 35 -6.90 -7.49 13.66
CA ALA A 35 -7.31 -8.75 14.31
C ALA A 35 -6.90 -10.03 13.56
N VAL A 36 -6.44 -9.92 12.31
CA VAL A 36 -5.99 -11.10 11.54
C VAL A 36 -4.67 -11.60 12.11
N GLU A 37 -4.65 -12.85 12.58
CA GLU A 37 -3.49 -13.46 13.24
C GLU A 37 -2.36 -13.77 12.26
N ASP A 38 -2.67 -14.38 11.11
CA ASP A 38 -1.68 -14.73 10.08
C ASP A 38 -1.30 -13.49 9.25
N LYS A 39 -0.29 -12.77 9.74
CA LYS A 39 0.19 -11.54 9.09
C LYS A 39 0.83 -11.78 7.72
N MET A 40 1.40 -12.98 7.49
CA MET A 40 2.02 -13.31 6.21
C MET A 40 0.94 -13.60 5.15
N ALA A 41 -0.10 -14.36 5.50
CA ALA A 41 -1.25 -14.58 4.62
C ALA A 41 -1.96 -13.24 4.33
N LEU A 42 -2.18 -12.40 5.35
CA LEU A 42 -2.76 -11.07 5.17
C LEU A 42 -1.93 -10.19 4.22
N ALA A 43 -0.60 -10.19 4.37
CA ALA A 43 0.28 -9.42 3.47
C ALA A 43 0.15 -9.90 2.01
N LEU A 44 0.02 -11.22 1.79
CA LEU A 44 -0.22 -11.78 0.45
C LEU A 44 -1.58 -11.35 -0.12
N ASP A 45 -2.62 -11.37 0.69
CA ASP A 45 -3.97 -10.93 0.26
C ASP A 45 -3.97 -9.44 -0.08
N LEU A 46 -3.34 -8.61 0.75
CA LEU A 46 -3.21 -7.17 0.51
C LEU A 46 -2.44 -6.87 -0.78
N VAL A 47 -1.31 -7.54 -1.04
CA VAL A 47 -0.56 -7.32 -2.30
C VAL A 47 -1.35 -7.80 -3.52
N ASN A 48 -2.18 -8.83 -3.39
CA ASN A 48 -3.08 -9.25 -4.48
C ASN A 48 -4.14 -8.18 -4.79
N VAL A 49 -4.68 -7.51 -3.76
CA VAL A 49 -5.59 -6.36 -3.94
C VAL A 49 -4.87 -5.20 -4.61
N ARG A 50 -3.63 -4.87 -4.19
CA ARG A 50 -2.80 -3.84 -4.82
C ARG A 50 -2.53 -4.12 -6.31
N ILE A 51 -2.26 -5.37 -6.67
CA ILE A 51 -2.09 -5.80 -8.09
C ILE A 51 -3.33 -5.50 -8.94
N ILE A 52 -4.52 -5.60 -8.36
CA ILE A 52 -5.79 -5.32 -9.07
C ILE A 52 -5.98 -3.81 -9.21
N LEU A 53 -5.63 -3.01 -8.20
CA LEU A 53 -5.96 -1.59 -8.13
C LEU A 53 -4.85 -0.68 -8.67
N GLU A 54 -3.64 -0.81 -8.16
CA GLU A 54 -2.58 0.19 -8.37
C GLU A 54 -2.08 0.33 -9.81
N PRO A 55 -1.98 -0.73 -10.63
CA PRO A 55 -1.63 -0.54 -12.04
C PRO A 55 -2.65 0.31 -12.81
N GLY A 56 -3.95 0.13 -12.54
CA GLY A 56 -5.00 0.97 -13.13
C GLY A 56 -4.99 2.40 -12.56
N ILE A 57 -4.63 2.57 -11.30
CA ILE A 57 -4.46 3.88 -10.67
C ILE A 57 -3.27 4.62 -11.31
N ALA A 58 -2.13 3.95 -11.52
CA ALA A 58 -0.96 4.53 -12.18
C ALA A 58 -1.25 4.92 -13.65
N GLU A 59 -2.04 4.12 -14.38
CA GLU A 59 -2.55 4.45 -15.72
C GLU A 59 -3.35 5.75 -15.69
N MET A 60 -4.30 5.89 -14.76
CA MET A 60 -5.06 7.14 -14.58
C MET A 60 -4.18 8.31 -14.15
N ALA A 61 -3.19 8.07 -13.28
CA ALA A 61 -2.25 9.10 -12.85
C ALA A 61 -1.46 9.68 -14.03
N ALA A 62 -0.97 8.83 -14.94
CA ALA A 62 -0.28 9.30 -16.14
C ALA A 62 -1.15 10.16 -17.07
N LEU A 63 -2.46 9.90 -17.09
CA LEU A 63 -3.41 10.71 -17.90
C LEU A 63 -3.73 12.06 -17.25
N ASN A 64 -3.69 12.18 -15.91
CA ASN A 64 -4.27 13.32 -15.19
C ASN A 64 -3.29 14.13 -14.34
N ALA A 65 -2.04 13.65 -14.16
CA ALA A 65 -1.06 14.33 -13.33
C ALA A 65 -0.72 15.72 -13.87
N THR A 66 -0.66 16.70 -12.97
CA THR A 66 -0.16 18.05 -13.27
C THR A 66 1.36 18.10 -13.11
N GLN A 67 1.98 19.19 -13.60
CA GLN A 67 3.42 19.40 -13.39
C GLN A 67 3.80 19.49 -11.91
N GLU A 68 2.92 20.01 -11.06
CA GLU A 68 3.11 20.06 -9.60
C GLU A 68 3.07 18.65 -9.00
N ASP A 69 2.12 17.82 -9.43
CA ASP A 69 2.04 16.41 -9.01
C ASP A 69 3.31 15.63 -9.39
N VAL A 70 3.79 15.82 -10.62
CA VAL A 70 5.02 15.17 -11.10
C VAL A 70 6.23 15.58 -10.26
N LEU A 71 6.34 16.87 -9.90
CA LEU A 71 7.42 17.35 -9.04
C LEU A 71 7.34 16.71 -7.63
N LYS A 72 6.13 16.66 -7.04
CA LYS A 72 5.90 15.99 -5.76
C LYS A 72 6.29 14.51 -5.82
N LEU A 73 5.87 13.80 -6.88
CA LEU A 73 6.15 12.38 -7.07
C LEU A 73 7.65 12.11 -7.22
N ARG A 74 8.37 12.94 -8.00
CA ARG A 74 9.84 12.85 -8.14
C ARG A 74 10.56 13.04 -6.80
N ASN A 75 10.14 14.03 -6.01
CA ASN A 75 10.74 14.28 -4.70
C ASN A 75 10.55 13.10 -3.73
N LEU A 76 9.38 12.45 -3.76
CA LEU A 76 9.10 11.26 -2.95
C LEU A 76 9.93 10.06 -3.43
N CYS A 77 9.99 9.83 -4.73
CA CYS A 77 10.83 8.78 -5.33
C CYS A 77 12.31 8.96 -4.95
N ASP A 78 12.85 10.18 -5.04
CA ASP A 78 14.22 10.52 -4.63
C ASP A 78 14.45 10.31 -3.14
N SER A 79 13.45 10.60 -2.30
CA SER A 79 13.53 10.39 -0.84
C SER A 79 13.58 8.92 -0.49
N VAL A 80 12.71 8.08 -1.09
CA VAL A 80 12.74 6.62 -0.94
C VAL A 80 14.10 6.06 -1.33
N GLU A 81 14.60 6.40 -2.53
CA GLU A 81 15.89 5.93 -3.02
C GLU A 81 17.05 6.34 -2.09
N ARG A 82 17.08 7.60 -1.66
CA ARG A 82 18.11 8.10 -0.76
C ARG A 82 18.10 7.34 0.57
N LYS A 83 16.94 7.16 1.19
CA LYS A 83 16.81 6.44 2.47
C LYS A 83 17.22 4.98 2.34
N ILE A 84 16.84 4.30 1.26
CA ILE A 84 17.29 2.94 0.96
C ILE A 84 18.82 2.89 0.89
N LYS A 85 19.46 3.80 0.14
CA LYS A 85 20.91 3.81 -0.06
C LYS A 85 21.71 4.05 1.22
N ILE A 86 21.18 4.82 2.17
CA ILE A 86 21.83 5.05 3.46
C ILE A 86 21.41 4.06 4.56
N GLY A 87 20.52 3.10 4.25
CA GLY A 87 20.03 2.10 5.21
C GLY A 87 19.03 2.64 6.23
N ASP A 88 18.41 3.79 5.97
CA ASP A 88 17.41 4.41 6.84
C ASP A 88 15.99 3.86 6.57
N SER A 89 15.03 4.20 7.44
CA SER A 89 13.63 3.83 7.24
C SER A 89 13.00 4.67 6.14
N TYR A 90 12.49 4.00 5.10
CA TYR A 90 11.79 4.63 3.97
C TYR A 90 10.27 4.38 3.97
N ILE A 91 9.73 3.74 5.00
CA ILE A 91 8.32 3.30 5.04
C ILE A 91 7.36 4.46 4.83
N GLU A 92 7.56 5.57 5.52
CA GLU A 92 6.68 6.75 5.42
C GLU A 92 6.72 7.38 4.03
N ASP A 93 7.91 7.42 3.41
CA ASP A 93 8.05 7.96 2.05
C ASP A 93 7.48 7.00 1.00
N ASP A 94 7.58 5.69 1.22
CA ASP A 94 7.00 4.66 0.36
C ASP A 94 5.47 4.74 0.37
N ILE A 95 4.87 4.85 1.56
CA ILE A 95 3.44 5.13 1.74
C ILE A 95 3.06 6.43 1.01
N ALA A 96 3.80 7.51 1.25
CA ALA A 96 3.54 8.81 0.62
C ALA A 96 3.68 8.75 -0.92
N PHE A 97 4.59 7.93 -1.45
CA PHE A 97 4.75 7.72 -2.88
C PHE A 97 3.49 7.08 -3.50
N HIS A 98 3.00 5.96 -2.95
CA HIS A 98 1.79 5.29 -3.43
C HIS A 98 0.55 6.16 -3.27
N THR A 99 0.43 6.89 -2.15
CA THR A 99 -0.62 7.89 -1.92
C THR A 99 -0.58 8.98 -2.99
N CYS A 100 0.61 9.51 -3.32
CA CYS A 100 0.78 10.54 -4.35
C CYS A 100 0.36 10.02 -5.73
N VAL A 101 0.71 8.78 -6.10
CA VAL A 101 0.23 8.16 -7.36
C VAL A 101 -1.29 8.10 -7.39
N ALA A 102 -1.93 7.74 -6.27
CA ALA A 102 -3.39 7.70 -6.17
C ALA A 102 -4.03 9.10 -6.31
N GLU A 103 -3.46 10.12 -5.68
CA GLU A 103 -3.88 11.53 -5.80
C GLU A 103 -3.71 12.05 -7.23
N CYS A 104 -2.63 11.66 -7.94
CA CYS A 104 -2.39 12.01 -9.34
C CYS A 104 -3.48 11.48 -10.28
N SER A 105 -4.18 10.42 -9.92
CA SER A 105 -5.30 9.90 -10.72
C SER A 105 -6.46 10.88 -10.85
N LYS A 106 -6.57 11.87 -9.94
CA LYS A 106 -7.67 12.84 -9.80
C LYS A 106 -9.05 12.20 -9.68
N ASN A 107 -9.10 10.93 -9.28
CA ASN A 107 -10.33 10.17 -9.09
C ASN A 107 -10.73 10.16 -7.61
N LYS A 108 -11.84 10.81 -7.27
CA LYS A 108 -12.34 10.95 -5.90
C LYS A 108 -12.65 9.62 -5.20
N VAL A 109 -12.99 8.57 -5.96
CA VAL A 109 -13.21 7.24 -5.38
C VAL A 109 -11.88 6.58 -5.05
N VAL A 110 -10.87 6.74 -5.90
CA VAL A 110 -9.51 6.23 -5.66
C VAL A 110 -8.92 6.85 -4.38
N GLU A 111 -9.13 8.13 -4.15
CA GLU A 111 -8.70 8.81 -2.91
C GLU A 111 -9.26 8.13 -1.64
N GLN A 112 -10.44 7.53 -1.70
CA GLN A 112 -11.03 6.79 -0.57
C GLN A 112 -10.42 5.39 -0.37
N LEU A 113 -9.64 4.88 -1.32
CA LEU A 113 -8.93 3.61 -1.23
C LEU A 113 -7.51 3.76 -0.65
N ILE A 114 -7.01 5.00 -0.51
CA ILE A 114 -5.66 5.29 0.01
C ILE A 114 -5.40 4.59 1.36
N PRO A 115 -6.30 4.60 2.36
CA PRO A 115 -6.03 3.93 3.64
C PRO A 115 -5.79 2.42 3.52
N ILE A 116 -6.36 1.78 2.49
CA ILE A 116 -6.12 0.37 2.18
C ILE A 116 -4.71 0.18 1.63
N ILE A 117 -4.30 1.06 0.72
CA ILE A 117 -2.95 1.06 0.12
C ILE A 117 -1.90 1.28 1.20
N ASP A 118 -2.08 2.28 2.06
CA ASP A 118 -1.17 2.61 3.16
C ASP A 118 -0.99 1.41 4.12
N THR A 119 -2.10 0.78 4.52
CA THR A 119 -2.08 -0.42 5.37
C THR A 119 -1.31 -1.55 4.69
N ALA A 120 -1.49 -1.73 3.38
CA ALA A 120 -0.84 -2.78 2.62
C ALA A 120 0.68 -2.54 2.46
N VAL A 121 1.09 -1.28 2.21
CA VAL A 121 2.53 -0.90 2.15
C VAL A 121 3.20 -1.18 3.49
N LEU A 122 2.61 -0.68 4.58
CA LEU A 122 3.14 -0.88 5.93
C LEU A 122 3.29 -2.37 6.26
N MET A 123 2.27 -3.18 5.97
CA MET A 123 2.30 -4.61 6.22
C MET A 123 3.39 -5.31 5.38
N PHE A 124 3.50 -4.96 4.09
CA PHE A 124 4.51 -5.52 3.20
C PHE A 124 5.93 -5.27 3.72
N VAL A 125 6.27 -4.02 4.04
CA VAL A 125 7.62 -3.67 4.53
C VAL A 125 7.94 -4.36 5.84
N ASN A 126 6.95 -4.50 6.74
CA ASN A 126 7.13 -5.19 8.03
C ASN A 126 7.42 -6.69 7.86
N VAL A 127 6.70 -7.39 6.97
CA VAL A 127 6.90 -8.85 6.79
C VAL A 127 8.12 -9.18 5.93
N THR A 128 8.53 -8.29 5.01
CA THR A 128 9.68 -8.53 4.11
C THR A 128 11.00 -8.05 4.69
N HIS A 129 10.98 -7.34 5.83
CA HIS A 129 12.17 -6.76 6.44
C HIS A 129 13.03 -5.94 5.45
N LYS A 130 12.38 -5.22 4.55
CA LYS A 130 13.02 -4.32 3.55
C LYS A 130 13.95 -5.03 2.56
N LYS A 131 13.68 -6.27 2.17
CA LYS A 131 14.58 -7.05 1.29
C LYS A 131 14.58 -6.62 -0.18
N LEU A 132 13.52 -5.94 -0.67
CA LEU A 132 13.39 -5.49 -2.07
C LEU A 132 13.86 -4.04 -2.24
N THR A 133 15.14 -3.76 -2.04
CA THR A 133 15.65 -2.39 -2.12
C THR A 133 15.90 -1.93 -3.55
N ASP A 134 16.63 -2.69 -4.34
CA ASP A 134 16.99 -2.34 -5.72
C ASP A 134 15.77 -2.38 -6.65
N GLU A 135 14.91 -3.38 -6.48
CA GLU A 135 13.67 -3.51 -7.24
C GLU A 135 12.70 -2.36 -6.92
N THR A 136 12.61 -1.92 -5.67
CA THR A 136 11.81 -0.77 -5.26
C THR A 136 12.32 0.50 -5.95
N ILE A 137 13.62 0.79 -5.87
CA ILE A 137 14.22 1.96 -6.54
C ILE A 137 13.94 1.94 -8.04
N MET A 138 14.23 0.82 -8.70
CA MET A 138 14.06 0.68 -10.15
C MET A 138 12.60 0.89 -10.57
N THR A 139 11.67 0.28 -9.87
CA THR A 139 10.25 0.32 -10.26
C THR A 139 9.59 1.63 -9.91
N HIS A 140 9.93 2.26 -8.77
CA HIS A 140 9.45 3.61 -8.44
C HIS A 140 9.91 4.63 -9.47
N ARG A 141 11.18 4.56 -9.93
CA ARG A 141 11.69 5.39 -11.02
C ARG A 141 10.88 5.19 -12.30
N ALA A 142 10.66 3.93 -12.70
CA ALA A 142 9.90 3.62 -13.92
C ALA A 142 8.46 4.15 -13.86
N VAL A 143 7.77 4.01 -12.71
CA VAL A 143 6.42 4.56 -12.51
C VAL A 143 6.46 6.09 -12.60
N THR A 144 7.41 6.73 -11.91
CA THR A 144 7.53 8.19 -11.85
C THR A 144 7.76 8.79 -13.24
N GLU A 145 8.70 8.23 -14.02
CA GLU A 145 8.99 8.74 -15.35
C GLU A 145 7.84 8.49 -16.34
N ALA A 146 7.20 7.31 -16.30
CA ALA A 146 6.04 7.07 -17.15
C ALA A 146 4.87 8.04 -16.86
N ILE A 147 4.63 8.37 -15.57
CA ILE A 147 3.64 9.39 -15.20
C ILE A 147 4.07 10.77 -15.69
N ALA A 148 5.35 11.13 -15.54
CA ALA A 148 5.89 12.42 -15.98
C ALA A 148 5.86 12.62 -17.50
N GLU A 149 6.00 11.54 -18.25
CA GLU A 149 5.92 11.50 -19.73
C GLU A 149 4.48 11.36 -20.25
N HIS A 150 3.50 11.26 -19.34
CA HIS A 150 2.11 11.00 -19.71
C HIS A 150 1.94 9.71 -20.51
N ASP A 151 2.72 8.65 -20.17
CA ASP A 151 2.62 7.31 -20.74
C ASP A 151 1.76 6.39 -19.84
N PRO A 152 0.45 6.23 -20.12
CA PRO A 152 -0.43 5.42 -19.29
C PRO A 152 -0.10 3.93 -19.36
N ILE A 153 0.38 3.44 -20.49
CA ILE A 153 0.74 2.02 -20.65
C ILE A 153 2.03 1.72 -19.89
N GLY A 154 3.03 2.60 -19.99
CA GLY A 154 4.28 2.51 -19.25
C GLY A 154 4.05 2.55 -17.75
N ALA A 155 3.24 3.50 -17.25
CA ALA A 155 2.91 3.64 -15.83
C ALA A 155 2.21 2.40 -15.28
N LYS A 156 1.20 1.88 -16.00
CA LYS A 156 0.51 0.63 -15.65
C LYS A 156 1.47 -0.56 -15.58
N THR A 157 2.33 -0.70 -16.58
CA THR A 157 3.27 -1.81 -16.68
C THR A 157 4.33 -1.75 -15.59
N ALA A 158 4.89 -0.58 -15.33
CA ALA A 158 5.88 -0.36 -14.27
C ALA A 158 5.30 -0.66 -12.87
N MET A 159 4.08 -0.21 -12.60
CA MET A 159 3.38 -0.50 -11.33
C MET A 159 3.03 -1.99 -11.21
N MET A 160 2.61 -2.65 -12.27
CA MET A 160 2.38 -4.10 -12.29
C MET A 160 3.67 -4.87 -11.97
N MET A 161 4.80 -4.44 -12.51
CA MET A 161 6.10 -5.04 -12.24
C MET A 161 6.49 -4.85 -10.77
N HIS A 162 6.33 -3.65 -10.22
CA HIS A 162 6.55 -3.35 -8.80
C HIS A 162 5.75 -4.29 -7.89
N MET A 163 4.44 -4.39 -8.11
CA MET A 163 3.56 -5.27 -7.34
C MET A 163 3.92 -6.75 -7.50
N THR A 164 4.41 -7.15 -8.67
CA THR A 164 4.83 -8.53 -8.95
C THR A 164 6.08 -8.90 -8.13
N PHE A 165 7.07 -8.01 -8.02
CA PHE A 165 8.22 -8.21 -7.15
C PHE A 165 7.78 -8.35 -5.69
N ASN A 166 6.92 -7.46 -5.22
CA ASN A 166 6.39 -7.50 -3.86
C ASN A 166 5.69 -8.84 -3.54
N ARG A 167 4.80 -9.29 -4.43
CA ARG A 167 4.11 -10.58 -4.26
C ARG A 167 5.08 -11.77 -4.26
N ASN A 168 6.06 -11.76 -5.17
CA ASN A 168 7.02 -12.87 -5.27
C ASN A 168 7.90 -12.96 -4.02
N MET A 169 8.29 -11.81 -3.44
CA MET A 169 9.03 -11.79 -2.18
C MET A 169 8.22 -12.42 -1.04
N ILE A 170 6.94 -12.03 -0.86
CA ILE A 170 6.09 -12.64 0.18
C ILE A 170 5.99 -14.14 -0.03
N ARG A 171 5.75 -14.60 -1.27
CA ARG A 171 5.67 -16.03 -1.59
C ARG A 171 6.97 -16.80 -1.30
N GLN A 172 8.11 -16.17 -1.55
CA GLN A 172 9.40 -16.76 -1.21
C GLN A 172 9.55 -16.91 0.31
N LEU A 173 9.26 -15.87 1.08
CA LEU A 173 9.32 -15.92 2.55
C LEU A 173 8.35 -16.98 3.14
N MET A 174 7.16 -17.14 2.54
CA MET A 174 6.22 -18.19 2.96
C MET A 174 6.76 -19.62 2.70
N LYS A 175 7.55 -19.81 1.65
CA LYS A 175 8.21 -21.11 1.38
C LYS A 175 9.34 -21.34 2.37
N ASP A 176 10.22 -20.38 2.53
CA ASP A 176 11.38 -20.45 3.44
C ASP A 176 10.94 -20.69 4.90
N GLY A 177 9.83 -20.07 5.34
CA GLY A 177 9.28 -20.27 6.69
C GLY A 177 8.57 -21.62 6.93
N ARG A 178 8.31 -22.42 5.88
CA ARG A 178 7.75 -23.78 6.00
C ARG A 178 8.84 -24.88 6.02
N GLU A 179 10.06 -24.52 5.70
CA GLU A 179 11.21 -25.42 5.68
C GLU A 179 11.97 -25.45 7.02
N VAL A 180 11.50 -24.72 8.04
CA VAL A 180 12.02 -24.68 9.41
C VAL A 180 11.02 -25.38 10.35
#